data_97440194294b8f04e455d158365cee59
#
_entry.id   97440194294b8f04e455d158365cee59
#
_cell.length_a   1.000
_cell.length_b   1.000
_cell.length_c   1.000
_cell.angle_alpha   90.00
_cell.angle_beta   90.00
_cell.angle_gamma   90.00
#
_symmetry.space_group_name_H-M   'P 1'
#
loop_
_entity.id
_entity.type
_entity.pdbx_description
1 polymer ?
#
loop_
_entity_poly.entity_id
_entity_poly.type
_entity_poly.pdbx_seq_one_letter_code
_entity_poly.pdbx_strand_id
1 'polypeptide(L)'
;LSLHLKIVDINSLFLHEETIPEMLENLAAEIRMDEALRHPVIVDKESFVVLDGMHRVAALKILNCQRIPACLVNYKSPSISVGAWYRTITATNNYSIDKMLEKMPSLGFDIERVDLEPDDKIGKNDIVAAIKTRENTHLICHSFGNLKEAYDYIKLIENRLKRLNFKVNYETEADSFKKLKEGIVDAVLLTPKLSKDEIVKTALSGEVFAHKATRHIIPARPLYVNVPLGLLTSENLSLKQVNEEFRKMLMKKKLKMIPAGSFIENRRYEEDVYLFED
;
A
#
# COMPACT_ATOMS: atom_id res chain seq x y z
N LEU A 1 22.10 -4.87 -8.13
CA LEU A 1 20.78 -4.72 -8.76
C LEU A 1 20.82 -3.50 -9.66
N SER A 2 20.49 -3.64 -10.93
CA SER A 2 20.32 -2.49 -11.83
C SER A 2 18.91 -1.93 -11.65
N LEU A 3 18.81 -0.64 -11.30
CA LEU A 3 17.54 0.09 -11.31
C LEU A 3 17.10 0.29 -12.76
N HIS A 4 15.95 -0.27 -13.12
CA HIS A 4 15.39 -0.11 -14.47
C HIS A 4 14.37 1.03 -14.49
N LEU A 5 14.85 2.28 -14.53
CA LEU A 5 14.03 3.47 -14.60
C LEU A 5 13.64 3.80 -16.05
N LYS A 6 12.35 4.01 -16.27
CA LYS A 6 11.79 4.33 -17.59
C LYS A 6 10.53 5.19 -17.44
N ILE A 7 10.30 6.10 -18.37
CA ILE A 7 9.01 6.76 -18.50
C ILE A 7 8.10 5.87 -19.35
N VAL A 8 6.90 5.61 -18.84
CA VAL A 8 5.88 4.77 -19.47
C VAL A 8 4.58 5.56 -19.71
N ASP A 9 3.71 5.05 -20.58
CA ASP A 9 2.36 5.57 -20.73
C ASP A 9 1.56 5.29 -19.47
N ILE A 10 0.96 6.31 -18.88
CA ILE A 10 0.21 6.19 -17.63
C ILE A 10 -1.06 5.33 -17.78
N ASN A 11 -1.60 5.25 -18.99
CA ASN A 11 -2.79 4.46 -19.29
C ASN A 11 -2.49 2.97 -19.49
N SER A 12 -1.21 2.60 -19.61
CA SER A 12 -0.81 1.19 -19.65
C SER A 12 -0.75 0.53 -18.27
N LEU A 13 -0.94 1.30 -17.19
CA LEU A 13 -0.77 0.84 -15.83
C LEU A 13 -2.07 0.32 -15.21
N PHE A 14 -1.96 -0.80 -14.49
CA PHE A 14 -3.04 -1.41 -13.72
C PHE A 14 -2.85 -1.17 -12.23
N LEU A 15 -3.86 -0.61 -11.57
CA LEU A 15 -3.85 -0.40 -10.12
C LEU A 15 -4.44 -1.64 -9.44
N HIS A 16 -3.95 -1.97 -8.24
CA HIS A 16 -4.46 -3.09 -7.46
C HIS A 16 -5.06 -2.69 -6.09
N GLU A 17 -4.92 -1.42 -5.69
CA GLU A 17 -5.53 -0.88 -4.48
C GLU A 17 -6.28 0.42 -4.76
N GLU A 18 -7.34 0.67 -3.96
CA GLU A 18 -8.08 1.92 -3.95
C GLU A 18 -7.19 3.11 -3.58
N THR A 19 -7.49 4.25 -4.16
CA THR A 19 -6.90 5.53 -3.78
C THR A 19 -7.89 6.34 -2.93
N ILE A 20 -7.35 7.15 -2.00
CA ILE A 20 -8.15 7.98 -1.10
C ILE A 20 -8.27 9.37 -1.70
N PRO A 21 -9.49 9.87 -2.00
CA PRO A 21 -9.69 11.16 -2.69
C PRO A 21 -8.98 12.34 -2.03
N GLU A 22 -9.09 12.49 -0.71
CA GLU A 22 -8.46 13.59 0.03
C GLU A 22 -6.93 13.58 -0.10
N MET A 23 -6.31 12.39 -0.12
CA MET A 23 -4.87 12.25 -0.33
C MET A 23 -4.46 12.58 -1.77
N LEU A 24 -5.35 12.35 -2.74
CA LEU A 24 -5.08 12.65 -4.15
C LEU A 24 -5.01 14.14 -4.43
N GLU A 25 -5.95 14.91 -3.90
CA GLU A 25 -6.00 16.36 -4.09
C GLU A 25 -4.75 17.03 -3.51
N ASN A 26 -4.38 16.65 -2.29
CA ASN A 26 -3.17 17.15 -1.64
C ASN A 26 -1.91 16.79 -2.45
N LEU A 27 -1.77 15.52 -2.84
CA LEU A 27 -0.61 15.06 -3.62
C LEU A 27 -0.54 15.73 -5.00
N ALA A 28 -1.67 15.92 -5.68
CA ALA A 28 -1.70 16.63 -6.97
C ALA A 28 -1.29 18.10 -6.81
N ALA A 29 -1.72 18.76 -5.72
CA ALA A 29 -1.31 20.12 -5.40
C ALA A 29 0.21 20.21 -5.12
N GLU A 30 0.76 19.29 -4.32
CA GLU A 30 2.21 19.21 -4.05
C GLU A 30 3.02 19.01 -5.33
N ILE A 31 2.63 18.04 -6.17
CA ILE A 31 3.32 17.77 -7.45
C ILE A 31 3.29 18.99 -8.37
N ARG A 32 2.15 19.72 -8.39
CA ARG A 32 2.01 20.95 -9.18
C ARG A 32 2.90 22.06 -8.65
N MET A 33 3.00 22.24 -7.33
CA MET A 33 3.87 23.25 -6.71
C MET A 33 5.35 22.95 -6.91
N ASP A 34 5.73 21.69 -6.84
CA ASP A 34 7.10 21.24 -7.08
C ASP A 34 7.49 21.27 -8.57
N GLU A 35 6.51 21.39 -9.48
CA GLU A 35 6.66 21.23 -10.93
C GLU A 35 7.35 19.92 -11.33
N ALA A 36 7.36 18.92 -10.44
CA ALA A 36 8.05 17.64 -10.62
C ALA A 36 7.39 16.50 -9.85
N LEU A 37 7.50 15.27 -10.35
CA LEU A 37 7.24 14.08 -9.58
C LEU A 37 8.54 13.63 -8.87
N ARG A 38 8.57 13.69 -7.55
CA ARG A 38 9.77 13.37 -6.74
C ARG A 38 10.19 11.91 -6.87
N HIS A 39 9.25 10.98 -6.74
CA HIS A 39 9.54 9.54 -6.69
C HIS A 39 8.84 8.80 -7.82
N PRO A 40 9.54 7.94 -8.58
CA PRO A 40 8.91 7.11 -9.60
C PRO A 40 7.97 6.09 -8.94
N VAL A 41 6.98 5.60 -9.68
CA VAL A 41 6.18 4.45 -9.27
C VAL A 41 6.97 3.16 -9.46
N ILE A 42 6.61 2.10 -8.73
CA ILE A 42 7.22 0.78 -8.93
C ILE A 42 6.20 -0.11 -9.61
N VAL A 43 6.62 -0.73 -10.69
CA VAL A 43 5.73 -1.44 -11.62
C VAL A 43 6.32 -2.80 -11.98
N ASP A 44 5.50 -3.83 -11.99
CA ASP A 44 5.92 -5.11 -12.58
C ASP A 44 6.13 -4.97 -14.09
N LYS A 45 7.30 -5.37 -14.57
CA LYS A 45 7.69 -5.23 -15.97
C LYS A 45 6.88 -6.08 -16.95
N GLU A 46 6.22 -7.15 -16.47
CA GLU A 46 5.46 -8.09 -17.30
C GLU A 46 3.98 -7.70 -17.37
N SER A 47 3.35 -7.48 -16.23
CA SER A 47 1.91 -7.20 -16.15
C SER A 47 1.55 -5.72 -16.18
N PHE A 48 2.52 -4.82 -15.98
CA PHE A 48 2.31 -3.38 -15.78
C PHE A 48 1.42 -3.05 -14.57
N VAL A 49 1.33 -3.97 -13.62
CA VAL A 49 0.68 -3.72 -12.32
C VAL A 49 1.56 -2.82 -11.46
N VAL A 50 0.98 -1.76 -10.95
CA VAL A 50 1.65 -0.80 -10.05
C VAL A 50 1.76 -1.44 -8.66
N LEU A 51 2.98 -1.71 -8.20
CA LEU A 51 3.27 -2.32 -6.90
C LEU A 51 3.37 -1.27 -5.78
N ASP A 52 3.80 -0.05 -6.13
CA ASP A 52 3.83 1.11 -5.22
C ASP A 52 3.61 2.40 -5.99
N GLY A 53 2.80 3.29 -5.44
CA GLY A 53 2.53 4.61 -5.98
C GLY A 53 1.19 4.79 -6.68
N MET A 54 0.15 4.02 -6.34
CA MET A 54 -1.20 4.16 -6.90
C MET A 54 -1.70 5.61 -6.81
N HIS A 55 -1.50 6.28 -5.67
CA HIS A 55 -1.87 7.70 -5.52
C HIS A 55 -1.10 8.62 -6.47
N ARG A 56 0.19 8.32 -6.75
CA ARG A 56 0.99 9.08 -7.73
C ARG A 56 0.45 8.94 -9.15
N VAL A 57 0.05 7.71 -9.53
CA VAL A 57 -0.61 7.47 -10.83
C VAL A 57 -1.89 8.29 -10.93
N ALA A 58 -2.76 8.21 -9.93
CA ALA A 58 -4.04 8.92 -9.93
C ALA A 58 -3.86 10.44 -9.89
N ALA A 59 -2.92 10.96 -9.09
CA ALA A 59 -2.61 12.40 -9.04
C ALA A 59 -2.09 12.94 -10.38
N LEU A 60 -1.20 12.20 -11.07
CA LEU A 60 -0.72 12.61 -12.38
C LEU A 60 -1.83 12.56 -13.45
N LYS A 61 -2.79 11.64 -13.36
CA LYS A 61 -3.99 11.65 -14.22
C LYS A 61 -4.84 12.91 -14.00
N ILE A 62 -5.03 13.35 -12.74
CA ILE A 62 -5.69 14.62 -12.42
C ILE A 62 -4.95 15.82 -13.02
N LEU A 63 -3.61 15.74 -13.07
CA LEU A 63 -2.75 16.77 -13.67
C LEU A 63 -2.64 16.65 -15.21
N ASN A 64 -3.44 15.81 -15.86
CA ASN A 64 -3.45 15.55 -17.29
C ASN A 64 -2.08 15.08 -17.86
N CYS A 65 -1.27 14.42 -17.02
CA CYS A 65 -0.04 13.80 -17.49
C CYS A 65 -0.36 12.52 -18.26
N GLN A 66 0.22 12.38 -19.45
CA GLN A 66 0.07 11.17 -20.27
C GLN A 66 1.11 10.10 -19.90
N ARG A 67 2.13 10.47 -19.15
CA ARG A 67 3.32 9.66 -18.88
C ARG A 67 3.69 9.72 -17.40
N ILE A 68 4.41 8.69 -16.94
CA ILE A 68 4.86 8.58 -15.56
C ILE A 68 6.24 7.90 -15.50
N PRO A 69 7.17 8.35 -14.64
CA PRO A 69 8.41 7.63 -14.40
C PRO A 69 8.14 6.39 -13.54
N ALA A 70 8.60 5.25 -14.02
CA ALA A 70 8.45 3.96 -13.37
C ALA A 70 9.81 3.28 -13.16
N CYS A 71 9.96 2.61 -12.02
CA CYS A 71 10.99 1.61 -11.80
C CYS A 71 10.37 0.24 -12.14
N LEU A 72 10.84 -0.36 -13.23
CA LEU A 72 10.34 -1.66 -13.70
C LEU A 72 11.08 -2.78 -12.97
N VAL A 73 10.33 -3.65 -12.30
CA VAL A 73 10.88 -4.77 -11.53
C VAL A 73 10.33 -6.11 -12.03
N ASN A 74 11.07 -7.18 -11.81
CA ASN A 74 10.54 -8.52 -12.00
C ASN A 74 9.77 -8.94 -10.75
N TYR A 75 8.45 -8.83 -10.76
CA TYR A 75 7.62 -9.12 -9.60
C TYR A 75 7.67 -10.58 -9.16
N LYS A 76 7.98 -11.51 -10.08
CA LYS A 76 8.18 -12.95 -9.77
C LYS A 76 9.47 -13.21 -8.99
N SER A 77 10.38 -12.22 -8.90
CA SER A 77 11.62 -12.40 -8.13
C SER A 77 11.33 -12.73 -6.67
N PRO A 78 12.03 -13.72 -6.08
CA PRO A 78 11.89 -14.03 -4.65
C PRO A 78 12.41 -12.91 -3.73
N SER A 79 13.22 -11.99 -4.27
CA SER A 79 13.68 -10.83 -3.50
C SER A 79 12.59 -9.78 -3.23
N ILE A 80 11.47 -9.83 -3.94
CA ILE A 80 10.30 -8.99 -3.66
C ILE A 80 9.34 -9.80 -2.81
N SER A 81 9.00 -9.30 -1.64
CA SER A 81 8.01 -9.92 -0.75
C SER A 81 6.77 -9.06 -0.60
N VAL A 82 5.65 -9.73 -0.28
CA VAL A 82 4.37 -9.07 0.00
C VAL A 82 3.98 -9.41 1.44
N GLY A 83 3.84 -8.39 2.25
CA GLY A 83 3.25 -8.46 3.59
C GLY A 83 1.86 -7.82 3.61
N ALA A 84 1.23 -7.86 4.76
CA ALA A 84 -0.02 -7.19 5.03
C ALA A 84 0.21 -5.91 5.85
N TRP A 85 -0.72 -4.99 5.76
CA TRP A 85 -0.89 -3.94 6.75
C TRP A 85 -1.92 -4.42 7.77
N TYR A 86 -1.54 -4.52 9.02
CA TYR A 86 -2.48 -4.74 10.10
C TYR A 86 -3.07 -3.42 10.58
N ARG A 87 -4.27 -3.46 11.17
CA ARG A 87 -4.94 -2.28 11.69
C ARG A 87 -4.84 -2.28 13.20
N THR A 88 -4.11 -1.31 13.74
CA THR A 88 -4.12 -1.08 15.19
C THR A 88 -5.36 -0.29 15.57
N ILE A 89 -6.00 -0.72 16.66
CA ILE A 89 -7.27 -0.16 17.15
C ILE A 89 -7.00 0.43 18.52
N THR A 90 -7.37 1.70 18.70
CA THR A 90 -7.24 2.40 19.99
C THR A 90 -8.56 3.07 20.33
N ALA A 91 -9.05 2.83 21.54
CA ALA A 91 -10.23 3.50 22.05
C ALA A 91 -9.94 4.99 22.28
N THR A 92 -10.83 5.86 21.83
CA THR A 92 -10.67 7.32 22.00
C THR A 92 -11.50 7.90 23.15
N ASN A 93 -12.41 7.12 23.70
CA ASN A 93 -13.32 7.48 24.79
C ASN A 93 -13.46 6.31 25.78
N ASN A 94 -14.33 6.43 26.78
CA ASN A 94 -14.64 5.39 27.77
C ASN A 94 -15.31 4.12 27.19
N TYR A 95 -15.20 3.89 25.87
CA TYR A 95 -15.75 2.72 25.20
C TYR A 95 -14.62 1.70 24.97
N SER A 96 -14.57 0.69 25.86
CA SER A 96 -13.49 -0.32 25.82
C SER A 96 -13.58 -1.24 24.61
N ILE A 97 -12.46 -1.86 24.28
CA ILE A 97 -12.39 -2.86 23.21
C ILE A 97 -13.30 -4.06 23.50
N ASP A 98 -13.42 -4.47 24.77
CA ASP A 98 -14.28 -5.60 25.16
C ASP A 98 -15.76 -5.31 24.90
N LYS A 99 -16.23 -4.12 25.28
CA LYS A 99 -17.61 -3.67 24.97
C LYS A 99 -17.85 -3.60 23.46
N MET A 100 -16.85 -3.25 22.68
CA MET A 100 -16.95 -3.27 21.22
C MET A 100 -17.09 -4.69 20.70
N LEU A 101 -16.27 -5.63 21.18
CA LEU A 101 -16.32 -7.03 20.80
C LEU A 101 -17.67 -7.67 21.16
N GLU A 102 -18.18 -7.43 22.38
CA GLU A 102 -19.52 -7.87 22.81
C GLU A 102 -20.65 -7.34 21.91
N LYS A 103 -20.48 -6.14 21.36
CA LYS A 103 -21.49 -5.50 20.50
C LYS A 103 -21.39 -5.94 19.03
N MET A 104 -20.28 -6.47 18.58
CA MET A 104 -20.08 -6.84 17.18
C MET A 104 -21.17 -7.76 16.61
N PRO A 105 -21.67 -8.80 17.33
CA PRO A 105 -22.75 -9.62 16.82
C PRO A 105 -24.04 -8.82 16.53
N SER A 106 -24.40 -7.87 17.41
CA SER A 106 -25.55 -6.99 17.20
C SER A 106 -25.38 -6.02 16.04
N LEU A 107 -24.15 -5.82 15.56
CA LEU A 107 -23.79 -5.01 14.39
C LEU A 107 -23.74 -5.85 13.10
N GLY A 108 -24.05 -7.15 13.19
CA GLY A 108 -24.09 -8.06 12.06
C GLY A 108 -22.75 -8.74 11.73
N PHE A 109 -21.81 -8.73 12.66
CA PHE A 109 -20.54 -9.45 12.51
C PHE A 109 -20.59 -10.78 13.27
N ASP A 110 -20.25 -11.88 12.59
CA ASP A 110 -20.08 -13.18 13.22
C ASP A 110 -18.67 -13.27 13.79
N ILE A 111 -18.56 -13.40 15.11
CA ILE A 111 -17.27 -13.45 15.81
C ILE A 111 -17.17 -14.67 16.72
N GLU A 112 -16.02 -15.32 16.71
CA GLU A 112 -15.71 -16.49 17.53
C GLU A 112 -14.42 -16.26 18.32
N ARG A 113 -14.47 -16.40 19.64
CA ARG A 113 -13.26 -16.34 20.48
C ARG A 113 -12.46 -17.64 20.35
N VAL A 114 -11.16 -17.51 20.17
CA VAL A 114 -10.22 -18.63 20.05
C VAL A 114 -8.98 -18.40 20.91
N ASP A 115 -8.38 -19.51 21.36
CA ASP A 115 -7.15 -19.48 22.16
C ASP A 115 -5.88 -19.71 21.31
N LEU A 116 -6.03 -19.73 19.97
CA LEU A 116 -4.96 -20.03 19.01
C LEU A 116 -4.50 -18.77 18.27
N GLU A 117 -3.21 -18.78 17.83
CA GLU A 117 -2.72 -17.78 16.88
C GLU A 117 -3.37 -18.02 15.50
N PRO A 118 -4.05 -17.02 14.92
CA PRO A 118 -4.93 -17.23 13.76
C PRO A 118 -4.25 -17.10 12.41
N ASP A 119 -2.95 -16.75 12.35
CA ASP A 119 -2.29 -16.25 11.11
C ASP A 119 -2.49 -17.13 9.87
N ASP A 120 -2.45 -18.45 10.01
CA ASP A 120 -2.58 -19.37 8.87
C ASP A 120 -4.03 -19.61 8.41
N LYS A 121 -5.01 -19.17 9.19
CA LYS A 121 -6.45 -19.39 8.93
C LYS A 121 -7.12 -18.19 8.28
N ILE A 122 -6.58 -16.98 8.47
CA ILE A 122 -7.18 -15.76 7.96
C ILE A 122 -7.13 -15.76 6.42
N GLY A 123 -8.26 -15.49 5.80
CA GLY A 123 -8.45 -15.56 4.36
C GLY A 123 -8.78 -16.95 3.83
N LYS A 124 -9.14 -17.90 4.72
CA LYS A 124 -9.54 -19.28 4.40
C LYS A 124 -10.75 -19.68 5.24
N ASN A 125 -11.54 -20.64 4.74
CA ASN A 125 -12.65 -21.24 5.50
C ASN A 125 -13.60 -20.20 6.13
N ASP A 126 -14.00 -19.21 5.35
CA ASP A 126 -14.87 -18.11 5.80
C ASP A 126 -14.32 -17.23 6.94
N ILE A 127 -13.02 -17.33 7.28
CA ILE A 127 -12.37 -16.46 8.25
C ILE A 127 -11.81 -15.25 7.51
N VAL A 128 -12.52 -14.13 7.59
CA VAL A 128 -12.19 -12.88 6.88
C VAL A 128 -11.02 -12.15 7.54
N ALA A 129 -11.03 -12.10 8.86
CA ALA A 129 -10.07 -11.36 9.67
C ALA A 129 -10.03 -11.92 11.09
N ALA A 130 -9.12 -11.39 11.92
CA ALA A 130 -9.17 -11.64 13.36
C ALA A 130 -8.87 -10.36 14.15
N ILE A 131 -9.50 -10.18 15.29
CA ILE A 131 -9.16 -9.11 16.24
C ILE A 131 -8.39 -9.74 17.40
N LYS A 132 -7.13 -9.34 17.56
CA LYS A 132 -6.27 -9.75 18.65
C LYS A 132 -6.17 -8.64 19.68
N THR A 133 -6.52 -8.97 20.92
CA THR A 133 -6.25 -8.17 22.12
C THR A 133 -5.00 -8.73 22.84
N ARG A 134 -4.61 -8.15 23.94
CA ARG A 134 -3.53 -8.71 24.77
C ARG A 134 -3.87 -10.07 25.38
N GLU A 135 -5.15 -10.33 25.58
CA GLU A 135 -5.63 -11.51 26.31
C GLU A 135 -6.23 -12.57 25.38
N ASN A 136 -6.91 -12.14 24.31
CA ASN A 136 -7.76 -13.01 23.50
C ASN A 136 -7.61 -12.72 22.03
N THR A 137 -8.00 -13.70 21.22
CA THR A 137 -8.17 -13.56 19.77
C THR A 137 -9.62 -13.87 19.40
N HIS A 138 -10.19 -13.06 18.53
CA HIS A 138 -11.55 -13.23 18.01
C HIS A 138 -11.48 -13.33 16.49
N LEU A 139 -11.90 -14.46 15.94
CA LEU A 139 -12.07 -14.63 14.50
C LEU A 139 -13.31 -13.87 14.05
N ILE A 140 -13.25 -13.28 12.88
CA ILE A 140 -14.41 -12.68 12.21
C ILE A 140 -14.74 -13.57 11.02
N CYS A 141 -15.92 -14.18 11.07
CA CYS A 141 -16.37 -15.13 10.08
C CYS A 141 -17.37 -14.47 9.11
N HIS A 142 -17.15 -14.69 7.84
CA HIS A 142 -18.06 -14.28 6.77
C HIS A 142 -17.72 -15.03 5.49
N SER A 143 -18.72 -15.52 4.77
CA SER A 143 -18.49 -16.23 3.52
C SER A 143 -18.01 -15.26 2.43
N PHE A 144 -17.00 -15.67 1.69
CA PHE A 144 -16.43 -14.89 0.57
C PHE A 144 -15.94 -15.83 -0.54
N GLY A 145 -16.11 -15.41 -1.78
CA GLY A 145 -15.68 -16.18 -2.95
C GLY A 145 -14.20 -15.97 -3.31
N ASN A 146 -13.62 -14.85 -2.89
CA ASN A 146 -12.23 -14.47 -3.17
C ASN A 146 -11.71 -13.45 -2.14
N LEU A 147 -10.39 -13.25 -2.10
CA LEU A 147 -9.79 -12.33 -1.11
C LEU A 147 -10.14 -10.85 -1.34
N LYS A 148 -10.55 -10.46 -2.55
CA LYS A 148 -11.06 -9.10 -2.79
C LYS A 148 -12.35 -8.86 -2.00
N GLU A 149 -13.29 -9.79 -2.01
CA GLU A 149 -14.51 -9.72 -1.20
C GLU A 149 -14.21 -9.71 0.30
N ALA A 150 -13.24 -10.52 0.75
CA ALA A 150 -12.78 -10.49 2.14
C ALA A 150 -12.26 -9.09 2.53
N TYR A 151 -11.50 -8.42 1.67
CA TYR A 151 -11.02 -7.06 1.90
C TYR A 151 -12.12 -6.00 1.84
N ASP A 152 -13.16 -6.19 1.03
CA ASP A 152 -14.35 -5.33 1.06
C ASP A 152 -15.08 -5.43 2.41
N TYR A 153 -15.18 -6.64 2.96
CA TYR A 153 -15.74 -6.85 4.29
C TYR A 153 -14.88 -6.25 5.40
N ILE A 154 -13.55 -6.36 5.30
CA ILE A 154 -12.61 -5.70 6.22
C ILE A 154 -12.82 -4.17 6.21
N LYS A 155 -13.05 -3.58 5.04
CA LYS A 155 -13.38 -2.15 4.90
C LYS A 155 -14.67 -1.78 5.64
N LEU A 156 -15.68 -2.67 5.63
CA LEU A 156 -16.89 -2.47 6.43
C LEU A 156 -16.60 -2.49 7.93
N ILE A 157 -15.76 -3.42 8.39
CA ILE A 157 -15.31 -3.50 9.79
C ILE A 157 -14.60 -2.19 10.17
N GLU A 158 -13.62 -1.74 9.39
CA GLU A 158 -12.89 -0.49 9.65
C GLU A 158 -13.84 0.72 9.74
N ASN A 159 -14.79 0.84 8.82
CA ASN A 159 -15.76 1.92 8.82
C ASN A 159 -16.67 1.87 10.07
N ARG A 160 -17.01 0.69 10.52
CA ARG A 160 -17.82 0.53 11.73
C ARG A 160 -17.02 0.92 12.98
N LEU A 161 -15.75 0.51 13.07
CA LEU A 161 -14.86 0.90 14.16
C LEU A 161 -14.70 2.43 14.24
N LYS A 162 -14.47 3.08 13.11
CA LYS A 162 -14.37 4.56 13.03
C LYS A 162 -15.67 5.25 13.48
N ARG A 163 -16.85 4.72 13.09
CA ARG A 163 -18.15 5.25 13.54
C ARG A 163 -18.40 5.05 15.04
N LEU A 164 -17.76 4.07 15.65
CA LEU A 164 -17.77 3.84 17.10
C LEU A 164 -16.68 4.64 17.83
N ASN A 165 -16.04 5.60 17.14
CA ASN A 165 -14.98 6.47 17.65
C ASN A 165 -13.71 5.70 18.07
N PHE A 166 -13.39 4.58 17.43
CA PHE A 166 -12.07 3.97 17.54
C PHE A 166 -11.10 4.62 16.55
N LYS A 167 -9.90 4.89 16.99
CA LYS A 167 -8.80 5.28 16.11
C LYS A 167 -8.24 4.02 15.45
N VAL A 168 -8.21 3.99 14.12
CA VAL A 168 -7.67 2.89 13.32
C VAL A 168 -6.47 3.43 12.54
N ASN A 169 -5.29 2.84 12.79
CA ASN A 169 -4.06 3.14 12.06
C ASN A 169 -3.54 1.88 11.37
N TYR A 170 -2.69 2.07 10.36
CA TYR A 170 -2.06 0.98 9.61
C TYR A 170 -0.61 0.82 10.04
N GLU A 171 -0.24 -0.40 10.42
CA GLU A 171 1.10 -0.73 10.92
C GLU A 171 1.61 -1.99 10.23
N THR A 172 2.93 -2.19 10.27
CA THR A 172 3.51 -3.49 9.88
C THR A 172 3.06 -4.56 10.86
N GLU A 173 3.13 -5.83 10.46
CA GLU A 173 2.81 -6.96 11.34
C GLU A 173 3.62 -6.88 12.64
N ALA A 174 4.94 -6.68 12.55
CA ALA A 174 5.82 -6.62 13.71
C ALA A 174 5.54 -5.41 14.62
N ASP A 175 5.36 -4.22 14.03
CA ASP A 175 5.11 -3.01 14.81
C ASP A 175 3.73 -3.04 15.49
N SER A 176 2.71 -3.63 14.85
CA SER A 176 1.37 -3.77 15.43
C SER A 176 1.39 -4.65 16.68
N PHE A 177 2.05 -5.81 16.64
CA PHE A 177 2.18 -6.69 17.79
C PHE A 177 3.05 -6.10 18.90
N LYS A 178 4.12 -5.38 18.54
CA LYS A 178 4.93 -4.66 19.50
C LYS A 178 4.09 -3.63 20.27
N LYS A 179 3.35 -2.77 19.55
CA LYS A 179 2.47 -1.76 20.14
C LYS A 179 1.37 -2.36 21.02
N LEU A 180 0.80 -3.51 20.60
CA LEU A 180 -0.18 -4.24 21.41
C LEU A 180 0.42 -4.75 22.71
N LYS A 181 1.60 -5.37 22.66
CA LYS A 181 2.32 -5.88 23.83
C LYS A 181 2.69 -4.77 24.81
N GLU A 182 3.11 -3.61 24.30
CA GLU A 182 3.47 -2.43 25.09
C GLU A 182 2.24 -1.66 25.62
N GLY A 183 1.01 -2.04 25.24
CA GLY A 183 -0.22 -1.37 25.66
C GLY A 183 -0.46 -0.01 25.02
N ILE A 184 0.25 0.29 23.92
CA ILE A 184 0.07 1.54 23.16
C ILE A 184 -1.23 1.52 22.35
N VAL A 185 -1.68 0.32 21.96
CA VAL A 185 -2.96 0.08 21.28
C VAL A 185 -3.76 -0.99 22.01
N ASP A 186 -5.07 -0.97 21.89
CA ASP A 186 -5.97 -1.88 22.61
C ASP A 186 -6.16 -3.21 21.88
N ALA A 187 -6.15 -3.19 20.56
CA ALA A 187 -6.28 -4.37 19.72
C ALA A 187 -5.61 -4.20 18.35
N VAL A 188 -5.47 -5.32 17.65
CA VAL A 188 -4.99 -5.40 16.27
C VAL A 188 -5.99 -6.19 15.45
N LEU A 189 -6.47 -5.62 14.35
CA LEU A 189 -7.21 -6.33 13.31
C LEU A 189 -6.20 -6.92 12.31
N LEU A 190 -6.10 -8.23 12.32
CA LEU A 190 -5.28 -9.02 11.43
C LEU A 190 -6.05 -9.28 10.14
N THR A 191 -5.36 -9.17 9.01
CA THR A 191 -5.96 -9.30 7.68
C THR A 191 -5.26 -10.37 6.85
N PRO A 192 -5.92 -10.93 5.82
CA PRO A 192 -5.32 -11.94 4.96
C PRO A 192 -4.03 -11.44 4.29
N LYS A 193 -3.09 -12.35 4.06
CA LYS A 193 -1.93 -12.10 3.21
C LYS A 193 -2.30 -12.43 1.76
N LEU A 194 -2.02 -11.49 0.86
CA LEU A 194 -2.23 -11.66 -0.56
C LEU A 194 -1.00 -12.24 -1.23
N SER A 195 -1.20 -13.19 -2.12
CA SER A 195 -0.15 -13.68 -3.01
C SER A 195 0.08 -12.70 -4.17
N LYS A 196 1.25 -12.76 -4.80
CA LYS A 196 1.56 -11.98 -6.01
C LYS A 196 0.59 -12.25 -7.15
N ASP A 197 0.17 -13.50 -7.32
CA ASP A 197 -0.74 -13.92 -8.38
C ASP A 197 -2.14 -13.35 -8.16
N GLU A 198 -2.65 -13.33 -6.93
CA GLU A 198 -3.93 -12.71 -6.58
C GLU A 198 -3.91 -11.20 -6.84
N ILE A 199 -2.81 -10.52 -6.50
CA ILE A 199 -2.64 -9.09 -6.74
C ILE A 199 -2.67 -8.80 -8.26
N VAL A 200 -1.91 -9.54 -9.04
CA VAL A 200 -1.86 -9.37 -10.50
C VAL A 200 -3.21 -9.70 -11.12
N LYS A 201 -3.84 -10.81 -10.73
CA LYS A 201 -5.16 -11.22 -11.26
C LYS A 201 -6.22 -10.16 -10.98
N THR A 202 -6.30 -9.64 -9.77
CA THR A 202 -7.26 -8.60 -9.39
C THR A 202 -7.03 -7.31 -10.17
N ALA A 203 -5.78 -6.86 -10.28
CA ALA A 203 -5.46 -5.64 -11.04
C ALA A 203 -5.82 -5.77 -12.53
N LEU A 204 -5.53 -6.92 -13.16
CA LEU A 204 -5.81 -7.16 -14.57
C LEU A 204 -7.31 -7.37 -14.86
N SER A 205 -8.11 -7.76 -13.88
CA SER A 205 -9.59 -7.80 -14.03
C SER A 205 -10.24 -6.42 -13.95
N GLY A 206 -9.47 -5.37 -13.64
CA GLY A 206 -9.98 -4.01 -13.43
C GLY A 206 -10.57 -3.78 -12.04
N GLU A 207 -10.45 -4.76 -11.14
CA GLU A 207 -10.83 -4.64 -9.73
C GLU A 207 -9.66 -4.16 -8.87
N VAL A 208 -9.98 -3.62 -7.71
CA VAL A 208 -8.98 -3.15 -6.74
C VAL A 208 -9.33 -3.61 -5.34
N PHE A 209 -8.30 -3.94 -4.56
CA PHE A 209 -8.44 -4.18 -3.13
C PHE A 209 -8.70 -2.87 -2.37
N ALA A 210 -9.27 -2.97 -1.19
CA ALA A 210 -9.35 -1.86 -0.25
C ALA A 210 -7.96 -1.26 0.02
N HIS A 211 -7.93 0.04 0.34
CA HIS A 211 -6.69 0.74 0.70
C HIS A 211 -5.88 0.02 1.78
N LYS A 212 -4.57 -0.06 1.61
CA LYS A 212 -3.67 -0.76 2.54
C LYS A 212 -3.94 -2.27 2.65
N ALA A 213 -4.26 -2.93 1.56
CA ALA A 213 -4.33 -4.39 1.50
C ALA A 213 -2.93 -5.02 1.39
N THR A 214 -2.00 -4.37 0.69
CA THR A 214 -0.67 -4.91 0.40
C THR A 214 0.46 -4.05 0.96
N ARG A 215 1.55 -4.69 1.33
CA ARG A 215 2.82 -4.06 1.70
C ARG A 215 3.96 -4.70 0.93
N HIS A 216 4.40 -4.04 -0.12
CA HIS A 216 5.51 -4.53 -0.94
C HIS A 216 6.85 -4.10 -0.35
N ILE A 217 7.71 -5.08 -0.07
CA ILE A 217 9.13 -4.88 0.24
C ILE A 217 9.89 -5.14 -1.05
N ILE A 218 10.44 -4.06 -1.61
CA ILE A 218 11.05 -4.07 -2.94
C ILE A 218 12.49 -3.58 -2.80
N PRO A 219 13.48 -4.48 -2.96
CA PRO A 219 14.89 -4.11 -2.90
C PRO A 219 15.24 -3.02 -3.91
N ALA A 220 16.13 -2.11 -3.53
CA ALA A 220 16.62 -1.06 -4.39
C ALA A 220 15.55 -0.04 -4.85
N ARG A 221 14.75 0.47 -3.92
CA ARG A 221 13.73 1.49 -4.20
C ARG A 221 14.36 2.85 -4.58
N PRO A 222 14.07 3.42 -5.76
CA PRO A 222 14.57 4.74 -6.15
C PRO A 222 13.75 5.87 -5.53
N LEU A 223 14.42 6.89 -4.98
CA LEU A 223 13.81 8.08 -4.41
C LEU A 223 14.48 9.35 -4.96
N TYR A 224 13.76 10.46 -4.93
CA TYR A 224 14.20 11.81 -5.36
C TYR A 224 14.74 11.86 -6.79
N VAL A 225 14.11 11.09 -7.68
CA VAL A 225 14.44 11.15 -9.12
C VAL A 225 14.07 12.53 -9.69
N ASN A 226 13.02 13.18 -9.14
CA ASN A 226 12.59 14.56 -9.43
C ASN A 226 12.36 14.80 -10.94
N VAL A 227 11.39 14.09 -11.51
CA VAL A 227 11.10 14.19 -12.94
C VAL A 227 10.18 15.39 -13.22
N PRO A 228 10.62 16.37 -14.05
CA PRO A 228 9.83 17.57 -14.33
C PRO A 228 8.47 17.24 -14.96
N LEU A 229 7.41 17.92 -14.52
CA LEU A 229 6.06 17.75 -15.09
C LEU A 229 6.02 18.06 -16.58
N GLY A 230 6.76 19.07 -17.03
CA GLY A 230 6.84 19.42 -18.46
C GLY A 230 7.30 18.27 -19.35
N LEU A 231 8.11 17.33 -18.82
CA LEU A 231 8.51 16.12 -19.54
C LEU A 231 7.37 15.08 -19.59
N LEU A 232 6.50 15.05 -18.57
CA LEU A 232 5.40 14.10 -18.44
C LEU A 232 4.13 14.53 -19.20
N THR A 233 3.97 15.84 -19.42
CA THR A 233 2.82 16.44 -20.15
C THR A 233 3.14 16.77 -21.61
N SER A 234 4.41 16.67 -22.05
CA SER A 234 4.82 17.06 -23.39
C SER A 234 4.11 16.26 -24.48
N GLU A 235 3.29 16.93 -25.29
CA GLU A 235 2.62 16.34 -26.47
C GLU A 235 3.54 16.31 -27.70
N ASN A 236 4.56 17.16 -27.76
CA ASN A 236 5.44 17.33 -28.91
C ASN A 236 6.57 16.29 -28.99
N LEU A 237 6.79 15.51 -27.92
CA LEU A 237 7.83 14.49 -27.86
C LEU A 237 7.22 13.10 -27.91
N SER A 238 7.77 12.22 -28.75
CA SER A 238 7.45 10.80 -28.69
C SER A 238 7.93 10.18 -27.36
N LEU A 239 7.35 9.05 -26.95
CA LEU A 239 7.78 8.33 -25.74
C LEU A 239 9.27 7.95 -25.79
N LYS A 240 9.80 7.69 -26.98
CA LYS A 240 11.24 7.41 -27.19
C LYS A 240 12.08 8.63 -26.86
N GLN A 241 11.74 9.79 -27.40
CA GLN A 241 12.45 11.05 -27.13
C GLN A 241 12.39 11.44 -25.65
N VAL A 242 11.21 11.30 -25.03
CA VAL A 242 11.06 11.54 -23.57
C VAL A 242 11.99 10.63 -22.76
N ASN A 243 12.10 9.35 -23.12
CA ASN A 243 13.01 8.43 -22.45
C ASN A 243 14.49 8.75 -22.72
N GLU A 244 14.83 9.31 -23.87
CA GLU A 244 16.19 9.81 -24.15
C GLU A 244 16.55 11.00 -23.25
N GLU A 245 15.66 11.98 -23.11
CA GLU A 245 15.85 13.13 -22.22
C GLU A 245 15.90 12.67 -20.74
N PHE A 246 15.03 11.78 -20.34
CA PHE A 246 15.03 11.20 -18.99
C PHE A 246 16.36 10.49 -18.67
N ARG A 247 16.90 9.74 -19.62
CA ARG A 247 18.19 9.08 -19.46
C ARG A 247 19.33 10.10 -19.29
N LYS A 248 19.32 11.17 -20.10
CA LYS A 248 20.32 12.26 -19.96
C LYS A 248 20.23 12.93 -18.59
N MET A 249 19.02 13.12 -18.09
CA MET A 249 18.78 13.65 -16.74
C MET A 249 19.36 12.72 -15.67
N LEU A 250 19.08 11.42 -15.75
CA LEU A 250 19.59 10.43 -14.79
C LEU A 250 21.11 10.34 -14.76
N MET A 251 21.78 10.48 -15.92
CA MET A 251 23.25 10.45 -16.03
C MET A 251 23.94 11.61 -15.30
N LYS A 252 23.24 12.70 -15.02
CA LYS A 252 23.78 13.86 -14.30
C LYS A 252 23.66 13.71 -12.78
N LYS A 253 22.82 12.77 -12.31
CA LYS A 253 22.54 12.59 -10.88
C LYS A 253 23.55 11.65 -10.22
N LYS A 254 23.86 11.94 -8.98
CA LYS A 254 24.64 11.05 -8.12
C LYS A 254 23.69 10.06 -7.44
N LEU A 255 24.14 8.84 -7.30
CA LEU A 255 23.36 7.77 -6.66
C LEU A 255 23.95 7.45 -5.29
N LYS A 256 23.15 7.61 -4.24
CA LYS A 256 23.54 7.30 -2.87
C LYS A 256 22.64 6.17 -2.33
N MET A 257 23.25 5.09 -1.90
CA MET A 257 22.53 3.98 -1.24
C MET A 257 22.37 4.27 0.24
N ILE A 258 21.14 4.09 0.73
CA ILE A 258 20.79 4.17 2.15
C ILE A 258 20.32 2.77 2.58
N PRO A 259 20.90 2.18 3.64
CA PRO A 259 20.61 0.80 4.03
C PRO A 259 19.20 0.63 4.60
N ALA A 260 18.71 -0.59 4.50
CA ALA A 260 17.47 -1.05 5.12
C ALA A 260 17.38 -0.68 6.61
N GLY A 261 16.18 -0.36 7.08
CA GLY A 261 15.92 0.07 8.46
C GLY A 261 16.01 1.59 8.66
N SER A 262 16.48 2.35 7.66
CA SER A 262 16.64 3.80 7.75
C SER A 262 15.31 4.55 7.66
N PHE A 263 15.25 5.71 8.32
CA PHE A 263 14.14 6.65 8.19
C PHE A 263 14.48 7.72 7.14
N ILE A 264 13.57 7.93 6.19
CA ILE A 264 13.63 9.01 5.22
C ILE A 264 12.29 9.74 5.30
N GLU A 265 12.33 11.04 5.55
CA GLU A 265 11.15 11.80 5.95
C GLU A 265 10.47 11.13 7.16
N ASN A 266 9.18 10.80 7.05
CA ASN A 266 8.40 10.18 8.14
C ASN A 266 8.18 8.67 7.92
N ARG A 267 8.94 8.03 6.98
CA ARG A 267 8.78 6.62 6.64
C ARG A 267 10.04 5.84 6.95
N ARG A 268 9.86 4.71 7.66
CA ARG A 268 10.90 3.69 7.79
C ARG A 268 10.85 2.76 6.58
N TYR A 269 12.00 2.58 5.93
CA TYR A 269 12.16 1.65 4.83
C TYR A 269 12.80 0.36 5.33
N GLU A 270 12.15 -0.78 5.09
CA GLU A 270 12.66 -2.10 5.47
C GLU A 270 13.61 -2.68 4.40
N GLU A 271 13.71 -2.01 3.26
CA GLU A 271 14.58 -2.30 2.13
C GLU A 271 15.63 -1.22 1.93
N ASP A 272 16.70 -1.55 1.20
CA ASP A 272 17.67 -0.55 0.72
C ASP A 272 16.98 0.43 -0.23
N VAL A 273 17.29 1.70 -0.09
CA VAL A 273 16.79 2.75 -0.97
C VAL A 273 17.94 3.49 -1.65
N TYR A 274 17.68 3.98 -2.85
CA TYR A 274 18.66 4.70 -3.66
C TYR A 274 18.17 6.12 -3.90
N LEU A 275 18.88 7.07 -3.30
CA LEU A 275 18.61 8.49 -3.47
C LEU A 275 19.31 9.00 -4.71
N PHE A 276 18.59 9.74 -5.54
CA PHE A 276 19.14 10.47 -6.68
C PHE A 276 19.35 11.92 -6.26
N GLU A 277 20.62 12.33 -6.18
CA GLU A 277 21.05 13.68 -5.80
C GLU A 277 21.53 14.44 -7.05
N ASP A 278 21.32 15.76 -7.10
CA ASP A 278 21.78 16.64 -8.20
C ASP A 278 23.29 16.90 -8.14
#